data_3887ba249fb6309141058456def19500
#
_entry.id   3887ba249fb6309141058456def19500
#
_cell.length_a   1.000
_cell.length_b   1.000
_cell.length_c   1.000
_cell.angle_alpha   90.00
_cell.angle_beta   90.00
_cell.angle_gamma   90.00
#
_symmetry.space_group_name_H-M   'P 1'
#
loop_
_entity.id
_entity.type
_entity.pdbx_description
1 polymer ?
#
loop_
_entity_poly.entity_id
_entity_poly.type
_entity_poly.pdbx_seq_one_letter_code
_entity_poly.pdbx_strand_id
1 'polypeptide(L)'
;MARKRKPLPLLENITIEAVAAEGKCITRVDDQVIFVPFCVPGDVVDLQVVKKKHKYCEAKVVRFIKKSDIRQEPMCEHFGICGGCKWQNLPYEEQIKAKQKQVEDQLTRIGKIELPEFRPIMGSVKTQEYRNKIEFGCSNKRWFTAEELSQLPQKEDDTVSSLKERHAQNAIGFHITGAFDKIYPIRKCWLMDDLCNEIRNFVFEYADSHDYTFYDLREQHGLLRNMMIRNSNTGEWMLVFQFHYDEEGDEQKALELMQQVADKFPQISSLMYVDNQKGNDTINDLELSLFKGNDHIFELMEDLKFKVGPKSFYQTNTEQAYHLYCV
;
A
#
# COMPACT_ATOMS: atom_id res chain seq x y z
N MET A 1 -19.19 -34.78 9.63
CA MET A 1 -19.69 -33.57 10.34
C MET A 1 -18.50 -32.68 10.72
N ALA A 2 -18.41 -31.50 10.14
CA ALA A 2 -17.35 -30.54 10.49
C ALA A 2 -17.57 -30.04 11.93
N ARG A 3 -16.58 -30.22 12.79
CA ARG A 3 -16.60 -29.71 14.17
C ARG A 3 -16.75 -28.19 14.13
N LYS A 4 -17.88 -27.64 14.61
CA LYS A 4 -18.06 -26.20 14.80
C LYS A 4 -16.91 -25.68 15.69
N ARG A 5 -16.02 -24.85 15.13
CA ARG A 5 -14.98 -24.19 15.93
C ARG A 5 -15.66 -23.29 16.95
N LYS A 6 -15.26 -23.40 18.23
CA LYS A 6 -15.72 -22.46 19.26
C LYS A 6 -15.34 -21.02 18.82
N PRO A 7 -16.23 -20.04 19.01
CA PRO A 7 -15.88 -18.66 18.74
C PRO A 7 -14.69 -18.26 19.61
N LEU A 8 -13.77 -17.46 19.03
CA LEU A 8 -12.63 -16.93 19.77
C LEU A 8 -13.12 -15.85 20.75
N PRO A 9 -12.46 -15.65 21.91
CA PRO A 9 -12.93 -14.77 22.96
C PRO A 9 -12.99 -13.30 22.55
N LEU A 10 -13.94 -12.58 23.09
CA LEU A 10 -13.98 -11.13 23.18
C LEU A 10 -13.27 -10.75 24.50
N LEU A 11 -12.33 -9.82 24.43
CA LEU A 11 -11.61 -9.27 25.57
C LEU A 11 -12.06 -7.82 25.75
N GLU A 12 -12.57 -7.49 26.91
CA GLU A 12 -13.16 -6.18 27.16
C GLU A 12 -12.25 -5.31 28.02
N ASN A 13 -12.31 -4.01 27.77
CA ASN A 13 -11.62 -2.98 28.57
C ASN A 13 -10.09 -3.19 28.67
N ILE A 14 -9.46 -3.50 27.55
CA ILE A 14 -8.03 -3.81 27.48
C ILE A 14 -7.24 -2.56 27.17
N THR A 15 -6.23 -2.27 27.99
CA THR A 15 -5.29 -1.17 27.75
C THR A 15 -4.16 -1.63 26.82
N ILE A 16 -3.88 -0.87 25.78
CA ILE A 16 -2.77 -1.10 24.85
C ILE A 16 -1.47 -0.62 25.52
N GLU A 17 -0.46 -1.50 25.61
CA GLU A 17 0.75 -1.25 26.39
C GLU A 17 1.87 -0.59 25.57
N ALA A 18 2.14 -1.09 24.37
CA ALA A 18 3.29 -0.67 23.59
C ALA A 18 3.10 -0.88 22.08
N VAL A 19 3.98 -0.22 21.32
CA VAL A 19 4.14 -0.47 19.88
C VAL A 19 5.04 -1.70 19.69
N ALA A 20 4.66 -2.55 18.73
CA ALA A 20 5.43 -3.70 18.29
C ALA A 20 5.91 -3.51 16.84
N ALA A 21 6.58 -4.53 16.30
CA ALA A 21 7.01 -4.56 14.91
C ALA A 21 5.83 -4.43 13.93
N GLU A 22 6.11 -3.97 12.72
CA GLU A 22 5.17 -3.88 11.60
C GLU A 22 3.97 -2.95 11.85
N GLY A 23 4.08 -1.99 12.76
CA GLY A 23 3.00 -1.05 13.05
C GLY A 23 1.84 -1.63 13.86
N LYS A 24 2.00 -2.81 14.43
CA LYS A 24 1.06 -3.37 15.40
C LYS A 24 1.35 -2.82 16.79
N CYS A 25 0.34 -2.81 17.63
CA CYS A 25 0.51 -2.63 19.07
C CYS A 25 0.39 -3.95 19.80
N ILE A 26 0.84 -3.98 21.04
CA ILE A 26 0.74 -5.14 21.92
C ILE A 26 0.09 -4.79 23.26
N THR A 27 -0.55 -5.78 23.81
CA THR A 27 -0.98 -5.86 25.21
C THR A 27 -0.80 -7.30 25.72
N ARG A 28 -0.94 -7.52 27.00
CA ARG A 28 -0.91 -8.83 27.64
C ARG A 28 -2.17 -9.08 28.43
N VAL A 29 -2.72 -10.28 28.24
CA VAL A 29 -3.85 -10.78 29.02
C VAL A 29 -3.53 -12.24 29.38
N ASP A 30 -3.57 -12.59 30.66
CA ASP A 30 -3.27 -13.92 31.18
C ASP A 30 -1.94 -14.49 30.63
N ASP A 31 -0.86 -13.70 30.67
CA ASP A 31 0.48 -14.01 30.13
C ASP A 31 0.55 -14.24 28.61
N GLN A 32 -0.55 -14.08 27.89
CA GLN A 32 -0.55 -14.13 26.43
C GLN A 32 -0.32 -12.75 25.82
N VAL A 33 0.63 -12.67 24.90
CA VAL A 33 0.82 -11.47 24.06
C VAL A 33 -0.28 -11.39 23.01
N ILE A 34 -0.90 -10.22 22.88
CA ILE A 34 -1.94 -9.95 21.91
C ILE A 34 -1.48 -8.82 20.98
N PHE A 35 -1.42 -9.11 19.68
CA PHE A 35 -1.11 -8.13 18.65
C PHE A 35 -2.38 -7.48 18.12
N VAL A 36 -2.40 -6.16 18.11
CA VAL A 36 -3.55 -5.35 17.69
C VAL A 36 -3.11 -4.28 16.70
N PRO A 37 -3.62 -4.28 15.46
CA PRO A 37 -3.33 -3.22 14.49
C PRO A 37 -4.12 -1.94 14.80
N PHE A 38 -3.63 -0.79 14.31
CA PHE A 38 -4.29 0.51 14.33
C PHE A 38 -4.61 1.08 15.72
N CYS A 39 -3.99 0.54 16.76
CA CYS A 39 -3.97 1.13 18.09
C CYS A 39 -2.73 1.99 18.31
N VAL A 40 -2.74 2.72 19.43
CA VAL A 40 -1.56 3.38 19.99
C VAL A 40 -1.49 3.07 21.51
N PRO A 41 -0.32 3.15 22.13
CA PRO A 41 -0.18 2.95 23.58
C PRO A 41 -1.11 3.87 24.36
N GLY A 42 -1.77 3.34 25.40
CA GLY A 42 -2.75 4.05 26.21
C GLY A 42 -4.19 4.04 25.67
N ASP A 43 -4.44 3.52 24.46
CA ASP A 43 -5.83 3.21 24.06
C ASP A 43 -6.42 2.16 24.99
N VAL A 44 -7.69 2.33 25.37
CA VAL A 44 -8.49 1.33 26.07
C VAL A 44 -9.58 0.83 25.13
N VAL A 45 -9.61 -0.47 24.85
CA VAL A 45 -10.38 -1.06 23.75
C VAL A 45 -11.03 -2.40 24.13
N ASP A 46 -12.10 -2.73 23.43
CA ASP A 46 -12.60 -4.11 23.38
C ASP A 46 -12.03 -4.80 22.14
N LEU A 47 -11.50 -6.02 22.33
CA LEU A 47 -10.76 -6.76 21.35
C LEU A 47 -11.43 -8.08 20.98
N GLN A 48 -11.77 -8.28 19.72
CA GLN A 48 -12.12 -9.60 19.21
C GLN A 48 -10.85 -10.35 18.81
N VAL A 49 -10.54 -11.45 19.49
CA VAL A 49 -9.47 -12.35 19.06
C VAL A 49 -9.86 -12.97 17.71
N VAL A 50 -8.99 -12.84 16.71
CA VAL A 50 -9.20 -13.38 15.35
C VAL A 50 -8.33 -14.58 15.05
N LYS A 51 -7.20 -14.70 15.78
CA LYS A 51 -6.29 -15.84 15.63
C LYS A 51 -5.61 -16.14 16.98
N LYS A 52 -5.57 -17.43 17.35
CA LYS A 52 -4.90 -17.91 18.57
C LYS A 52 -3.78 -18.87 18.21
N LYS A 53 -2.58 -18.56 18.66
CA LYS A 53 -1.38 -19.41 18.61
C LYS A 53 -0.95 -19.77 20.02
N HIS A 54 0.01 -20.69 20.16
CA HIS A 54 0.48 -21.14 21.49
C HIS A 54 1.06 -19.98 22.32
N LYS A 55 1.84 -19.09 21.70
CA LYS A 55 2.57 -18.00 22.40
C LYS A 55 1.95 -16.61 22.24
N TYR A 56 1.00 -16.43 21.33
CA TYR A 56 0.40 -15.13 21.08
C TYR A 56 -1.00 -15.24 20.44
N CYS A 57 -1.74 -14.15 20.51
CA CYS A 57 -2.99 -13.95 19.79
C CYS A 57 -2.88 -12.76 18.83
N GLU A 58 -3.70 -12.76 17.80
CA GLU A 58 -3.98 -11.58 16.99
C GLU A 58 -5.45 -11.20 17.24
N ALA A 59 -5.68 -9.90 17.43
CA ALA A 59 -7.02 -9.38 17.70
C ALA A 59 -7.29 -8.13 16.87
N LYS A 60 -8.55 -7.81 16.68
CA LYS A 60 -9.01 -6.55 16.08
C LYS A 60 -9.84 -5.76 17.10
N VAL A 61 -9.76 -4.45 17.02
CA VAL A 61 -10.61 -3.57 17.83
C VAL A 61 -12.06 -3.70 17.38
N VAL A 62 -12.96 -3.88 18.34
CA VAL A 62 -14.41 -3.87 18.15
C VAL A 62 -14.96 -2.51 18.58
N ARG A 63 -14.43 -1.98 19.68
CA ARG A 63 -14.87 -0.71 20.25
C ARG A 63 -13.71 -0.02 20.96
N PHE A 64 -13.58 1.29 20.79
CA PHE A 64 -12.75 2.15 21.63
C PHE A 64 -13.55 2.60 22.84
N ILE A 65 -13.06 2.27 24.05
CA ILE A 65 -13.61 2.75 25.32
C ILE A 65 -13.03 4.16 25.63
N LYS A 66 -11.69 4.26 25.48
CA LYS A 66 -10.97 5.52 25.62
C LYS A 66 -9.86 5.56 24.58
N LYS A 67 -9.80 6.64 23.83
CA LYS A 67 -8.64 6.94 22.95
C LYS A 67 -7.52 7.55 23.78
N SER A 68 -6.30 7.16 23.48
CA SER A 68 -5.09 7.69 24.12
C SER A 68 -4.86 9.15 23.74
N ASP A 69 -4.32 9.95 24.66
CA ASP A 69 -4.02 11.36 24.45
C ASP A 69 -2.83 11.58 23.47
N ILE A 70 -1.98 10.55 23.25
CA ILE A 70 -0.90 10.63 22.25
C ILE A 70 -1.38 10.34 20.83
N ARG A 71 -2.63 9.92 20.64
CA ARG A 71 -3.19 9.61 19.32
C ARG A 71 -3.35 10.90 18.52
N GLN A 72 -2.98 10.84 17.25
CA GLN A 72 -3.29 11.89 16.28
C GLN A 72 -4.28 11.39 15.23
N GLU A 73 -5.01 12.32 14.62
CA GLU A 73 -5.85 11.99 13.48
C GLU A 73 -4.99 11.72 12.25
N PRO A 74 -5.22 10.60 11.55
CA PRO A 74 -4.52 10.31 10.31
C PRO A 74 -4.79 11.37 9.24
N MET A 75 -3.74 11.81 8.54
CA MET A 75 -3.89 12.75 7.42
C MET A 75 -4.57 12.13 6.19
N CYS A 76 -4.50 10.82 6.04
CA CYS A 76 -5.01 10.10 4.89
C CYS A 76 -6.39 9.51 5.19
N GLU A 77 -7.39 9.87 4.40
CA GLU A 77 -8.76 9.32 4.49
C GLU A 77 -8.83 7.79 4.30
N HIS A 78 -7.82 7.23 3.64
CA HIS A 78 -7.75 5.78 3.37
C HIS A 78 -6.98 5.00 4.45
N PHE A 79 -6.55 5.67 5.52
CA PHE A 79 -5.82 5.01 6.60
C PHE A 79 -6.69 3.95 7.29
N GLY A 80 -6.12 2.80 7.53
CA GLY A 80 -6.82 1.66 8.13
C GLY A 80 -7.53 0.74 7.13
N ILE A 81 -7.64 1.16 5.86
CA ILE A 81 -8.27 0.38 4.79
C ILE A 81 -7.23 -0.04 3.74
N CYS A 82 -6.55 0.89 3.08
CA CYS A 82 -5.67 0.61 1.94
C CYS A 82 -4.42 -0.23 2.28
N GLY A 83 -4.10 -0.44 3.51
CA GLY A 83 -2.98 -1.30 3.94
C GLY A 83 -1.57 -0.74 3.73
N GLY A 84 -1.38 0.36 3.03
CA GLY A 84 -0.08 0.96 2.75
C GLY A 84 0.60 1.56 3.98
N CYS A 85 -0.14 2.29 4.80
CA CYS A 85 0.36 2.93 6.02
C CYS A 85 -0.13 2.22 7.27
N LYS A 86 0.73 2.15 8.31
CA LYS A 86 0.43 1.43 9.55
C LYS A 86 0.32 2.34 10.78
N TRP A 87 0.91 3.54 10.75
CA TRP A 87 1.16 4.35 11.94
C TRP A 87 0.74 5.82 11.82
N GLN A 88 -0.10 6.20 10.88
CA GLN A 88 -0.52 7.61 10.75
C GLN A 88 -1.30 8.14 11.97
N ASN A 89 -1.83 7.25 12.80
CA ASN A 89 -2.50 7.54 14.05
C ASN A 89 -1.54 7.77 15.24
N LEU A 90 -0.21 7.62 15.03
CA LEU A 90 0.84 7.84 16.03
C LEU A 90 1.73 8.99 15.56
N PRO A 91 2.05 10.01 16.40
CA PRO A 91 2.98 11.07 16.07
C PRO A 91 4.35 10.54 15.61
N TYR A 92 4.99 11.24 14.68
CA TYR A 92 6.22 10.75 14.07
C TYR A 92 7.35 10.56 15.10
N GLU A 93 7.46 11.44 16.10
CA GLU A 93 8.42 11.32 17.19
C GLU A 93 8.23 10.02 17.98
N GLU A 94 6.99 9.60 18.19
CA GLU A 94 6.70 8.33 18.86
C GLU A 94 6.97 7.12 17.94
N GLN A 95 6.76 7.28 16.62
CA GLN A 95 7.12 6.24 15.65
C GLN A 95 8.63 5.97 15.64
N ILE A 96 9.47 7.02 15.64
CA ILE A 96 10.95 6.85 15.64
C ILE A 96 11.44 6.28 16.96
N LYS A 97 10.90 6.71 18.11
CA LYS A 97 11.20 6.10 19.43
C LYS A 97 10.87 4.60 19.44
N ALA A 98 9.69 4.22 18.92
CA ALA A 98 9.29 2.83 18.83
C ALA A 98 10.21 1.99 17.92
N LYS A 99 10.64 2.56 16.78
CA LYS A 99 11.60 1.91 15.87
C LYS A 99 12.97 1.73 16.51
N GLN A 100 13.47 2.75 17.19
CA GLN A 100 14.73 2.68 17.91
C GLN A 100 14.70 1.57 18.99
N LYS A 101 13.64 1.60 19.82
CA LYS A 101 13.44 0.58 20.85
C LYS A 101 13.34 -0.83 20.26
N GLN A 102 12.69 -1.00 19.13
CA GLN A 102 12.59 -2.29 18.46
C GLN A 102 13.98 -2.83 18.07
N VAL A 103 14.84 -2.00 17.50
CA VAL A 103 16.21 -2.39 17.11
C VAL A 103 17.03 -2.73 18.37
N GLU A 104 16.99 -1.90 19.40
CA GLU A 104 17.65 -2.15 20.66
C GLU A 104 17.21 -3.48 21.30
N ASP A 105 15.89 -3.72 21.41
CA ASP A 105 15.34 -4.96 21.95
C ASP A 105 15.72 -6.20 21.11
N GLN A 106 15.80 -6.09 19.79
CA GLN A 106 16.23 -7.18 18.91
C GLN A 106 17.71 -7.51 19.11
N LEU A 107 18.57 -6.51 19.20
CA LEU A 107 20.00 -6.72 19.38
C LEU A 107 20.31 -7.25 20.80
N THR A 108 19.72 -6.65 21.82
CA THR A 108 20.05 -7.00 23.22
C THR A 108 19.34 -8.28 23.68
N ARG A 109 18.02 -8.41 23.44
CA ARG A 109 17.22 -9.52 23.99
C ARG A 109 17.24 -10.76 23.10
N ILE A 110 17.22 -10.58 21.77
CA ILE A 110 17.20 -11.70 20.81
C ILE A 110 18.63 -12.04 20.40
N GLY A 111 19.39 -11.03 19.94
CA GLY A 111 20.77 -11.18 19.52
C GLY A 111 21.73 -11.41 20.69
N LYS A 112 21.34 -11.05 21.92
CA LYS A 112 22.18 -11.11 23.12
C LYS A 112 23.53 -10.41 22.94
N ILE A 113 23.52 -9.30 22.21
CA ILE A 113 24.68 -8.49 21.91
C ILE A 113 24.77 -7.40 22.98
N GLU A 114 25.94 -7.25 23.58
CA GLU A 114 26.25 -6.08 24.39
C GLU A 114 26.47 -4.89 23.44
N LEU A 115 25.63 -3.88 23.56
CA LEU A 115 25.70 -2.71 22.69
C LEU A 115 26.77 -1.73 23.21
N PRO A 116 27.62 -1.20 22.31
CA PRO A 116 28.38 0.01 22.61
C PRO A 116 27.43 1.21 22.74
N GLU A 117 27.92 2.43 22.62
CA GLU A 117 27.05 3.59 22.53
C GLU A 117 25.95 3.42 21.47
N PHE A 118 24.68 3.42 21.87
CA PHE A 118 23.53 3.32 20.96
C PHE A 118 23.01 4.72 20.65
N ARG A 119 23.42 5.25 19.51
CA ARG A 119 23.05 6.61 19.09
C ARG A 119 21.55 6.74 18.81
N PRO A 120 20.97 7.93 19.00
CA PRO A 120 19.60 8.19 18.64
C PRO A 120 19.32 7.90 17.16
N ILE A 121 18.14 7.35 16.87
CA ILE A 121 17.71 7.12 15.50
C ILE A 121 17.61 8.43 14.72
N MET A 122 18.12 8.43 13.51
CA MET A 122 18.01 9.56 12.59
C MET A 122 16.61 9.55 11.95
N GLY A 123 15.78 10.52 12.31
CA GLY A 123 14.46 10.72 11.70
C GLY A 123 14.55 11.28 10.28
N SER A 124 13.51 11.04 9.46
CA SER A 124 13.38 11.69 8.17
C SER A 124 12.82 13.10 8.33
N VAL A 125 13.35 14.05 7.57
CA VAL A 125 12.86 15.44 7.54
C VAL A 125 11.45 15.49 6.95
N LYS A 126 11.23 14.76 5.84
CA LYS A 126 9.91 14.65 5.21
C LYS A 126 9.20 13.38 5.68
N THR A 127 7.97 13.53 6.13
CA THR A 127 7.07 12.44 6.51
C THR A 127 5.94 12.24 5.50
N GLN A 128 5.81 13.16 4.55
CA GLN A 128 4.87 13.16 3.41
C GLN A 128 5.65 13.45 2.13
N GLU A 129 5.13 13.03 1.00
CA GLU A 129 5.67 13.30 -0.34
C GLU A 129 7.18 12.99 -0.50
N TYR A 130 7.67 12.03 0.28
CA TYR A 130 9.07 11.62 0.27
C TYR A 130 9.36 10.47 -0.68
N ARG A 131 8.31 9.78 -1.14
CA ARG A 131 8.44 8.54 -1.88
C ARG A 131 8.63 8.82 -3.36
N ASN A 132 9.67 8.25 -3.94
CA ASN A 132 10.02 8.42 -5.35
C ASN A 132 9.57 7.24 -6.25
N LYS A 133 8.89 6.23 -5.70
CA LYS A 133 8.35 5.09 -6.45
C LYS A 133 7.08 4.56 -5.81
N ILE A 134 6.06 4.31 -6.63
CA ILE A 134 4.82 3.67 -6.21
C ILE A 134 4.28 2.78 -7.32
N GLU A 135 3.65 1.68 -6.95
CA GLU A 135 3.00 0.74 -7.86
C GLU A 135 1.53 0.61 -7.48
N PHE A 136 0.64 0.77 -8.45
CA PHE A 136 -0.80 0.65 -8.29
C PHE A 136 -1.31 -0.57 -9.06
N GLY A 137 -2.04 -1.44 -8.38
CA GLY A 137 -2.79 -2.50 -9.06
C GLY A 137 -4.04 -1.92 -9.73
N CYS A 138 -4.39 -2.50 -10.88
CA CYS A 138 -5.65 -2.25 -11.56
C CYS A 138 -6.49 -3.53 -11.51
N SER A 139 -7.77 -3.43 -11.17
CA SER A 139 -8.61 -4.61 -11.07
C SER A 139 -10.07 -4.29 -11.35
N ASN A 140 -10.80 -5.26 -11.89
CA ASN A 140 -12.24 -5.26 -12.00
C ASN A 140 -12.95 -5.68 -10.69
N LYS A 141 -12.19 -5.87 -9.61
CA LYS A 141 -12.70 -6.26 -8.28
C LYS A 141 -12.37 -5.22 -7.23
N ARG A 142 -13.14 -4.14 -7.22
CA ARG A 142 -13.06 -3.12 -6.19
C ARG A 142 -13.35 -3.70 -4.80
N TRP A 143 -12.58 -3.31 -3.80
CA TRP A 143 -12.92 -3.51 -2.40
C TRP A 143 -13.89 -2.43 -1.94
N PHE A 144 -14.94 -2.83 -1.21
CA PHE A 144 -15.91 -1.95 -0.59
C PHE A 144 -15.79 -2.04 0.93
N THR A 145 -15.90 -0.90 1.61
CA THR A 145 -16.04 -0.86 3.07
C THR A 145 -17.43 -1.35 3.48
N ALA A 146 -17.60 -1.70 4.77
CA ALA A 146 -18.91 -2.09 5.28
C ALA A 146 -19.95 -0.97 5.14
N GLU A 147 -19.51 0.29 5.25
CA GLU A 147 -20.34 1.47 5.07
C GLU A 147 -20.80 1.61 3.61
N GLU A 148 -19.87 1.55 2.65
CA GLU A 148 -20.20 1.57 1.21
C GLU A 148 -21.16 0.43 0.84
N LEU A 149 -20.92 -0.79 1.37
CA LEU A 149 -21.80 -1.93 1.13
C LEU A 149 -23.22 -1.71 1.66
N SER A 150 -23.38 -1.02 2.79
CA SER A 150 -24.69 -0.70 3.35
C SER A 150 -25.49 0.30 2.52
N GLN A 151 -24.79 1.11 1.71
CA GLN A 151 -25.38 2.13 0.84
C GLN A 151 -25.71 1.61 -0.57
N LEU A 152 -25.20 0.42 -0.94
CA LEU A 152 -25.53 -0.18 -2.23
C LEU A 152 -27.02 -0.58 -2.27
N PRO A 153 -27.69 -0.37 -3.41
CA PRO A 153 -29.09 -0.76 -3.56
C PRO A 153 -29.28 -2.25 -3.27
N GLN A 154 -30.11 -2.59 -2.30
CA GLN A 154 -30.51 -3.98 -2.04
C GLN A 154 -31.54 -4.39 -3.09
N LYS A 155 -31.29 -5.46 -3.82
CA LYS A 155 -32.29 -6.07 -4.72
C LYS A 155 -33.00 -7.18 -3.96
N GLU A 156 -34.32 -7.30 -4.14
CA GLU A 156 -35.16 -8.33 -3.48
C GLU A 156 -34.73 -9.77 -3.76
N ASP A 157 -33.95 -10.01 -4.85
CA ASP A 157 -33.42 -11.32 -5.26
C ASP A 157 -31.89 -11.37 -5.11
N ASP A 158 -31.36 -11.17 -3.89
CA ASP A 158 -29.93 -11.25 -3.63
C ASP A 158 -29.39 -12.69 -3.66
N THR A 159 -29.16 -13.21 -4.87
CA THR A 159 -28.37 -14.43 -5.06
C THR A 159 -26.87 -14.14 -4.89
N VAL A 160 -26.06 -15.15 -4.55
CA VAL A 160 -24.60 -15.03 -4.47
C VAL A 160 -23.99 -14.48 -5.78
N SER A 161 -24.65 -14.74 -6.93
CA SER A 161 -24.25 -14.23 -8.24
C SER A 161 -24.46 -12.73 -8.36
N SER A 162 -25.63 -12.20 -7.96
CA SER A 162 -25.91 -10.76 -8.01
C SER A 162 -25.04 -9.94 -7.07
N LEU A 163 -24.60 -10.52 -5.94
CA LEU A 163 -23.60 -9.92 -5.06
C LEU A 163 -22.22 -9.84 -5.72
N LYS A 164 -21.82 -10.87 -6.48
CA LYS A 164 -20.55 -10.87 -7.23
C LYS A 164 -20.55 -9.81 -8.32
N GLU A 165 -21.63 -9.66 -9.06
CA GLU A 165 -21.77 -8.66 -10.14
C GLU A 165 -21.77 -7.22 -9.59
N ARG A 166 -22.40 -6.97 -8.44
CA ARG A 166 -22.35 -5.65 -7.77
C ARG A 166 -20.96 -5.29 -7.27
N HIS A 167 -20.12 -6.27 -6.99
CA HIS A 167 -18.72 -6.08 -6.60
C HIS A 167 -17.75 -6.04 -7.80
N ALA A 168 -18.24 -6.28 -9.02
CA ALA A 168 -17.47 -6.14 -10.24
C ALA A 168 -17.41 -4.66 -10.66
N GLN A 169 -16.61 -3.87 -9.94
CA GLN A 169 -16.32 -2.48 -10.27
C GLN A 169 -14.82 -2.31 -10.44
N ASN A 170 -14.47 -1.47 -11.40
CA ASN A 170 -13.09 -1.14 -11.69
C ASN A 170 -12.45 -0.32 -10.56
N ALA A 171 -11.16 -0.55 -10.33
CA ALA A 171 -10.38 0.20 -9.34
C ALA A 171 -8.92 0.27 -9.74
N ILE A 172 -8.28 1.42 -9.47
CA ILE A 172 -6.83 1.58 -9.42
C ILE A 172 -6.45 2.00 -7.99
N GLY A 173 -5.54 1.23 -7.37
CA GLY A 173 -5.14 1.50 -5.99
C GLY A 173 -4.28 0.39 -5.41
N PHE A 174 -4.54 0.03 -4.15
CA PHE A 174 -3.73 -0.96 -3.44
C PHE A 174 -4.53 -2.19 -3.05
N HIS A 175 -3.84 -3.34 -3.04
CA HIS A 175 -4.41 -4.58 -2.53
C HIS A 175 -4.74 -4.49 -1.05
N ILE A 176 -5.90 -5.03 -0.68
CA ILE A 176 -6.31 -5.16 0.72
C ILE A 176 -5.58 -6.32 1.38
N THR A 177 -5.11 -6.10 2.60
CA THR A 177 -4.48 -7.16 3.41
C THR A 177 -5.43 -8.34 3.58
N GLY A 178 -5.04 -9.51 3.11
CA GLY A 178 -5.84 -10.74 3.19
C GLY A 178 -6.83 -10.95 2.02
N ALA A 179 -6.89 -10.03 1.05
CA ALA A 179 -7.71 -10.15 -0.15
C ALA A 179 -6.87 -9.79 -1.39
N PHE A 180 -6.06 -10.74 -1.86
CA PHE A 180 -5.04 -10.54 -2.89
C PHE A 180 -5.63 -10.11 -4.25
N ASP A 181 -6.88 -10.45 -4.52
CA ASP A 181 -7.60 -10.17 -5.77
C ASP A 181 -8.44 -8.89 -5.72
N LYS A 182 -8.40 -8.14 -4.60
CA LYS A 182 -9.23 -6.96 -4.45
C LYS A 182 -8.38 -5.70 -4.28
N ILE A 183 -8.75 -4.67 -5.01
CA ILE A 183 -8.11 -3.35 -4.97
C ILE A 183 -9.03 -2.36 -4.26
N TYR A 184 -8.48 -1.66 -3.28
CA TYR A 184 -9.13 -0.48 -2.70
C TYR A 184 -8.74 0.75 -3.51
N PRO A 185 -9.70 1.44 -4.14
CA PRO A 185 -9.43 2.65 -4.88
C PRO A 185 -8.98 3.75 -3.93
N ILE A 186 -7.96 4.49 -4.31
CA ILE A 186 -7.50 5.64 -3.54
C ILE A 186 -7.63 6.92 -4.36
N ARG A 187 -7.96 8.03 -3.72
CA ARG A 187 -8.07 9.34 -4.37
C ARG A 187 -6.79 10.14 -4.23
N LYS A 188 -6.17 10.11 -3.04
CA LYS A 188 -4.90 10.77 -2.75
C LYS A 188 -4.01 9.86 -1.93
N CYS A 189 -2.77 9.63 -2.40
CA CYS A 189 -1.71 9.04 -1.60
C CYS A 189 -0.76 10.16 -1.16
N TRP A 190 -0.61 10.34 0.13
CA TRP A 190 0.22 11.38 0.74
C TRP A 190 1.72 11.04 0.78
N LEU A 191 2.10 9.85 0.32
CA LEU A 191 3.49 9.41 0.34
C LEU A 191 4.27 9.88 -0.88
N MET A 192 3.59 10.27 -1.95
CA MET A 192 4.18 10.72 -3.20
C MET A 192 3.58 12.07 -3.60
N ASP A 193 4.29 12.81 -4.45
CA ASP A 193 3.89 14.07 -5.03
C ASP A 193 2.47 14.03 -5.63
N ASP A 194 1.76 15.16 -5.63
CA ASP A 194 0.39 15.25 -6.12
C ASP A 194 0.25 14.91 -7.61
N LEU A 195 1.26 15.15 -8.44
CA LEU A 195 1.25 14.74 -9.84
C LEU A 195 1.07 13.22 -10.01
N CYS A 196 1.60 12.41 -9.09
CA CYS A 196 1.35 10.97 -9.06
C CYS A 196 -0.15 10.65 -8.90
N ASN A 197 -0.84 11.41 -8.03
CA ASN A 197 -2.28 11.26 -7.82
C ASN A 197 -3.09 11.69 -9.05
N GLU A 198 -2.69 12.79 -9.68
CA GLU A 198 -3.32 13.31 -10.91
C GLU A 198 -3.19 12.30 -12.06
N ILE A 199 -2.00 11.74 -12.29
CA ILE A 199 -1.77 10.71 -13.31
C ILE A 199 -2.66 9.49 -13.05
N ARG A 200 -2.65 8.95 -11.83
CA ARG A 200 -3.47 7.78 -11.49
C ARG A 200 -4.97 8.04 -11.67
N ASN A 201 -5.46 9.18 -11.21
CA ASN A 201 -6.88 9.53 -11.33
C ASN A 201 -7.28 9.69 -12.79
N PHE A 202 -6.45 10.37 -13.59
CA PHE A 202 -6.70 10.51 -15.03
C PHE A 202 -6.73 9.17 -15.75
N VAL A 203 -5.78 8.27 -15.46
CA VAL A 203 -5.74 6.92 -16.05
C VAL A 203 -7.02 6.15 -15.70
N PHE A 204 -7.46 6.22 -14.44
CA PHE A 204 -8.71 5.57 -14.01
C PHE A 204 -9.93 6.15 -14.74
N GLU A 205 -10.08 7.48 -14.72
CA GLU A 205 -11.22 8.16 -15.33
C GLU A 205 -11.30 7.93 -16.84
N TYR A 206 -10.16 7.99 -17.53
CA TYR A 206 -10.10 7.73 -18.95
C TYR A 206 -10.45 6.28 -19.28
N ALA A 207 -9.78 5.32 -18.63
CA ALA A 207 -9.99 3.90 -18.89
C ALA A 207 -11.43 3.45 -18.56
N ASP A 208 -11.99 3.90 -17.45
CA ASP A 208 -13.35 3.54 -17.03
C ASP A 208 -14.42 4.14 -17.97
N SER A 209 -14.22 5.39 -18.45
CA SER A 209 -15.16 6.07 -19.36
C SER A 209 -15.09 5.61 -20.83
N HIS A 210 -14.03 4.88 -21.21
CA HIS A 210 -13.81 4.35 -22.57
C HIS A 210 -13.87 2.82 -22.64
N ASP A 211 -14.54 2.20 -21.66
CA ASP A 211 -14.79 0.76 -21.62
C ASP A 211 -13.51 -0.11 -21.72
N TYR A 212 -12.42 0.33 -21.07
CA TYR A 212 -11.25 -0.50 -20.91
C TYR A 212 -11.53 -1.63 -19.93
N THR A 213 -11.07 -2.82 -20.23
CA THR A 213 -11.13 -3.94 -19.29
C THR A 213 -10.01 -3.82 -18.26
N PHE A 214 -10.34 -4.02 -16.98
CA PHE A 214 -9.39 -4.06 -15.88
C PHE A 214 -9.10 -5.51 -15.51
N TYR A 215 -7.87 -5.79 -15.10
CA TYR A 215 -7.39 -7.14 -14.91
C TYR A 215 -8.09 -7.88 -13.78
N ASP A 216 -8.56 -9.11 -14.07
CA ASP A 216 -9.04 -10.06 -13.08
C ASP A 216 -7.92 -11.00 -12.67
N LEU A 217 -7.41 -10.86 -11.45
CA LEU A 217 -6.31 -11.68 -10.93
C LEU A 217 -6.64 -13.16 -10.79
N ARG A 218 -7.93 -13.54 -10.69
CA ARG A 218 -8.33 -14.94 -10.58
C ARG A 218 -8.52 -15.59 -11.93
N GLU A 219 -9.22 -14.89 -12.81
CA GLU A 219 -9.54 -15.38 -14.15
C GLU A 219 -8.39 -15.11 -15.13
N GLN A 220 -7.43 -14.24 -14.74
CA GLN A 220 -6.24 -13.86 -15.51
C GLN A 220 -6.57 -13.29 -16.89
N HIS A 221 -7.51 -12.35 -16.94
CA HIS A 221 -7.89 -11.63 -18.16
C HIS A 221 -8.17 -10.15 -17.87
N GLY A 222 -8.19 -9.33 -18.91
CA GLY A 222 -8.42 -7.89 -18.85
C GLY A 222 -7.16 -7.07 -19.09
N LEU A 223 -7.30 -5.97 -19.83
CA LEU A 223 -6.21 -5.21 -20.44
C LEU A 223 -5.33 -4.47 -19.41
N LEU A 224 -5.94 -3.63 -18.57
CA LEU A 224 -5.18 -2.75 -17.65
C LEU A 224 -4.87 -3.49 -16.34
N ARG A 225 -3.60 -3.80 -16.11
CA ARG A 225 -3.17 -4.69 -15.04
C ARG A 225 -2.47 -4.00 -13.88
N ASN A 226 -1.48 -3.16 -14.19
CA ASN A 226 -0.68 -2.46 -13.16
C ASN A 226 -0.08 -1.18 -13.73
N MET A 227 0.22 -0.22 -12.88
CA MET A 227 1.00 0.95 -13.25
C MET A 227 2.02 1.31 -12.18
N MET A 228 3.26 1.56 -12.60
CA MET A 228 4.33 2.03 -11.74
C MET A 228 4.66 3.47 -12.10
N ILE A 229 4.70 4.33 -11.08
CA ILE A 229 5.12 5.73 -11.22
C ILE A 229 6.41 5.95 -10.43
N ARG A 230 7.37 6.61 -11.05
CA ARG A 230 8.59 7.10 -10.41
C ARG A 230 8.77 8.57 -10.70
N ASN A 231 9.33 9.29 -9.74
CA ASN A 231 9.91 10.61 -9.95
C ASN A 231 11.36 10.64 -9.44
N SER A 232 12.07 11.67 -9.77
CA SER A 232 13.46 11.88 -9.33
C SER A 232 13.66 13.30 -8.81
N ASN A 233 14.74 13.51 -8.09
CA ASN A 233 15.12 14.82 -7.60
C ASN A 233 15.61 15.78 -8.72
N THR A 234 15.76 15.28 -9.95
CA THR A 234 15.98 16.09 -11.16
C THR A 234 14.67 16.62 -11.79
N GLY A 235 13.51 16.25 -11.22
CA GLY A 235 12.20 16.62 -11.75
C GLY A 235 11.70 15.74 -12.90
N GLU A 236 12.41 14.65 -13.20
CA GLU A 236 11.99 13.70 -14.23
C GLU A 236 10.96 12.70 -13.69
N TRP A 237 10.02 12.31 -14.56
CA TRP A 237 8.96 11.36 -14.24
C TRP A 237 8.99 10.15 -15.18
N MET A 238 8.87 8.96 -14.60
CA MET A 238 8.74 7.71 -15.33
C MET A 238 7.40 7.07 -14.99
N LEU A 239 6.68 6.65 -16.03
CA LEU A 239 5.47 5.86 -15.92
C LEU A 239 5.64 4.57 -16.70
N VAL A 240 5.35 3.45 -16.08
CA VAL A 240 5.37 2.11 -16.70
C VAL A 240 4.02 1.46 -16.55
N PHE A 241 3.39 1.15 -17.66
CA PHE A 241 2.17 0.35 -17.68
C PHE A 241 2.48 -1.14 -17.84
N GLN A 242 1.75 -1.97 -17.10
CA GLN A 242 1.63 -3.39 -17.38
C GLN A 242 0.24 -3.64 -17.94
N PHE A 243 0.20 -4.06 -19.17
CA PHE A 243 -1.00 -4.52 -19.86
C PHE A 243 -1.04 -6.05 -19.90
N HIS A 244 -2.16 -6.59 -20.28
CA HIS A 244 -2.35 -8.00 -20.59
C HIS A 244 -3.25 -8.08 -21.82
N TYR A 245 -2.69 -8.45 -22.95
CA TYR A 245 -3.40 -8.46 -24.22
C TYR A 245 -4.14 -9.77 -24.41
N ASP A 246 -5.46 -9.76 -24.25
CA ASP A 246 -6.34 -10.91 -24.36
C ASP A 246 -7.15 -10.89 -25.65
N GLU A 247 -7.53 -9.69 -26.12
CA GLU A 247 -8.50 -9.49 -27.17
C GLU A 247 -7.88 -8.75 -28.36
N GLU A 248 -8.48 -8.94 -29.54
CA GLU A 248 -8.11 -8.16 -30.72
C GLU A 248 -8.38 -6.68 -30.48
N GLY A 249 -7.37 -5.84 -30.71
CA GLY A 249 -7.43 -4.40 -30.47
C GLY A 249 -6.93 -3.93 -29.12
N ASP A 250 -6.56 -4.82 -28.19
CA ASP A 250 -6.03 -4.45 -26.87
C ASP A 250 -4.75 -3.64 -26.97
N GLU A 251 -3.83 -4.02 -27.86
CA GLU A 251 -2.62 -3.25 -28.11
C GLU A 251 -2.94 -1.82 -28.58
N GLN A 252 -3.91 -1.66 -29.49
CA GLN A 252 -4.32 -0.36 -29.97
C GLN A 252 -4.91 0.51 -28.85
N LYS A 253 -5.77 -0.05 -28.00
CA LYS A 253 -6.30 0.63 -26.82
C LYS A 253 -5.20 1.03 -25.85
N ALA A 254 -4.22 0.16 -25.60
CA ALA A 254 -3.08 0.45 -24.75
C ALA A 254 -2.28 1.65 -25.27
N LEU A 255 -2.00 1.69 -26.58
CA LEU A 255 -1.30 2.79 -27.22
C LEU A 255 -2.10 4.11 -27.18
N GLU A 256 -3.43 4.04 -27.36
CA GLU A 256 -4.32 5.19 -27.20
C GLU A 256 -4.28 5.77 -25.80
N LEU A 257 -4.41 4.95 -24.76
CA LEU A 257 -4.31 5.39 -23.37
C LEU A 257 -2.97 6.08 -23.12
N MET A 258 -1.87 5.47 -23.57
CA MET A 258 -0.53 6.05 -23.40
C MET A 258 -0.38 7.39 -24.13
N GLN A 259 -0.99 7.55 -25.31
CA GLN A 259 -0.99 8.81 -26.03
C GLN A 259 -1.74 9.90 -25.25
N GLN A 260 -2.92 9.58 -24.70
CA GLN A 260 -3.68 10.52 -23.88
C GLN A 260 -2.91 10.95 -22.62
N VAL A 261 -2.25 10.00 -21.97
CA VAL A 261 -1.37 10.29 -20.82
C VAL A 261 -0.19 11.17 -21.23
N ALA A 262 0.46 10.88 -22.36
CA ALA A 262 1.60 11.65 -22.87
C ALA A 262 1.23 13.09 -23.24
N ASP A 263 0.01 13.31 -23.72
CA ASP A 263 -0.49 14.63 -24.10
C ASP A 263 -0.94 15.44 -22.87
N LYS A 264 -1.57 14.77 -21.90
CA LYS A 264 -2.04 15.39 -20.66
C LYS A 264 -0.90 15.76 -19.71
N PHE A 265 0.15 14.93 -19.65
CA PHE A 265 1.26 15.05 -18.70
C PHE A 265 2.60 15.16 -19.42
N PRO A 266 2.92 16.34 -20.01
CA PRO A 266 4.20 16.54 -20.72
C PRO A 266 5.43 16.43 -19.79
N GLN A 267 5.24 16.45 -18.47
CA GLN A 267 6.29 16.27 -17.47
C GLN A 267 6.85 14.83 -17.46
N ILE A 268 6.11 13.85 -18.00
CA ILE A 268 6.57 12.47 -18.10
C ILE A 268 7.67 12.40 -19.14
N SER A 269 8.91 12.20 -18.68
CA SER A 269 10.12 12.10 -19.49
C SER A 269 10.44 10.66 -19.92
N SER A 270 9.79 9.68 -19.30
CA SER A 270 9.94 8.24 -19.59
C SER A 270 8.59 7.56 -19.51
N LEU A 271 8.01 7.20 -20.65
CA LEU A 271 6.74 6.46 -20.72
C LEU A 271 6.99 5.11 -21.38
N MET A 272 6.80 4.06 -20.64
CA MET A 272 7.11 2.67 -21.03
C MET A 272 5.93 1.74 -20.77
N TYR A 273 5.95 0.58 -21.39
CA TYR A 273 4.93 -0.44 -21.20
C TYR A 273 5.46 -1.85 -21.41
N VAL A 274 4.69 -2.81 -20.97
CA VAL A 274 4.96 -4.23 -21.19
C VAL A 274 3.62 -4.99 -21.25
N ASP A 275 3.54 -5.96 -22.16
CA ASP A 275 2.53 -7.02 -22.11
C ASP A 275 3.01 -8.09 -21.12
N ASN A 276 2.29 -8.23 -20.01
CA ASN A 276 2.62 -9.20 -18.96
C ASN A 276 1.61 -10.34 -18.93
N GLN A 277 1.92 -11.41 -19.64
CA GLN A 277 1.12 -12.64 -19.75
C GLN A 277 1.33 -13.63 -18.58
N LYS A 278 2.11 -13.24 -17.54
CA LYS A 278 2.42 -14.11 -16.41
C LYS A 278 1.32 -14.05 -15.34
N GLY A 279 1.26 -15.07 -14.49
CA GLY A 279 0.38 -15.10 -13.32
C GLY A 279 0.81 -14.17 -12.15
N ASN A 280 1.85 -13.32 -12.31
CA ASN A 280 2.32 -12.37 -11.31
C ASN A 280 2.75 -11.03 -11.93
N ASP A 281 2.89 -9.99 -11.13
CA ASP A 281 3.17 -8.63 -11.58
C ASP A 281 4.67 -8.28 -11.69
N THR A 282 5.58 -9.25 -11.56
CA THR A 282 7.01 -8.98 -11.70
C THR A 282 7.38 -8.71 -13.16
N ILE A 283 8.19 -7.68 -13.40
CA ILE A 283 8.64 -7.28 -14.75
C ILE A 283 10.13 -7.54 -15.00
N ASN A 284 10.85 -8.12 -14.03
CA ASN A 284 12.31 -8.23 -14.09
C ASN A 284 12.82 -9.05 -15.28
N ASP A 285 12.08 -10.07 -15.67
CA ASP A 285 12.35 -11.01 -16.75
C ASP A 285 11.62 -10.67 -18.08
N LEU A 286 10.87 -9.56 -18.12
CA LEU A 286 10.15 -9.10 -19.31
C LEU A 286 10.94 -7.98 -20.00
N GLU A 287 10.83 -7.87 -21.31
CA GLU A 287 11.34 -6.75 -22.08
C GLU A 287 10.29 -5.63 -22.13
N LEU A 288 10.68 -4.42 -21.74
CA LEU A 288 9.80 -3.27 -21.73
C LEU A 288 9.97 -2.48 -23.02
N SER A 289 8.87 -2.06 -23.60
CA SER A 289 8.84 -1.19 -24.76
C SER A 289 8.81 0.29 -24.36
N LEU A 290 9.60 1.11 -25.02
CA LEU A 290 9.59 2.56 -24.85
C LEU A 290 8.52 3.15 -25.77
N PHE A 291 7.56 3.88 -25.19
CA PHE A 291 6.54 4.60 -25.95
C PHE A 291 6.98 6.04 -26.26
N LYS A 292 7.48 6.78 -25.24
CA LYS A 292 7.90 8.17 -25.37
C LYS A 292 9.05 8.50 -24.41
N GLY A 293 9.97 9.33 -24.85
CA GLY A 293 11.06 9.88 -24.05
C GLY A 293 12.25 8.95 -23.92
N ASN A 294 12.73 8.73 -22.70
CA ASN A 294 13.91 7.92 -22.39
C ASN A 294 13.54 6.61 -21.70
N ASP A 295 14.40 5.61 -21.80
CA ASP A 295 14.27 4.32 -21.07
C ASP A 295 14.63 4.41 -19.57
N HIS A 296 14.89 5.63 -19.08
CA HIS A 296 15.36 5.91 -17.72
C HIS A 296 15.06 7.34 -17.30
N ILE A 297 15.22 7.58 -16.01
CA ILE A 297 15.32 8.89 -15.37
C ILE A 297 16.65 8.99 -14.64
N PHE A 298 17.04 10.20 -14.22
CA PHE A 298 18.26 10.41 -13.44
C PHE A 298 17.95 10.86 -12.02
N GLU A 299 18.70 10.34 -11.07
CA GLU A 299 18.78 10.82 -9.68
C GLU A 299 20.16 11.42 -9.44
N LEU A 300 20.23 12.53 -8.72
CA LEU A 300 21.48 13.17 -8.32
C LEU A 300 21.73 12.93 -6.84
N MET A 301 22.98 12.65 -6.50
CA MET A 301 23.47 12.58 -5.13
C MET A 301 24.86 13.18 -5.10
N GLU A 302 24.99 14.40 -4.60
CA GLU A 302 26.20 15.23 -4.74
C GLU A 302 26.58 15.36 -6.23
N ASP A 303 27.81 15.04 -6.60
CA ASP A 303 28.31 15.07 -7.98
C ASP A 303 27.99 13.79 -8.78
N LEU A 304 27.34 12.81 -8.15
CA LEU A 304 26.99 11.55 -8.78
C LEU A 304 25.64 11.63 -9.47
N LYS A 305 25.59 11.14 -10.71
CA LYS A 305 24.37 11.03 -11.50
C LYS A 305 24.04 9.57 -11.74
N PHE A 306 22.97 9.08 -11.11
CA PHE A 306 22.52 7.70 -11.21
C PHE A 306 21.48 7.55 -12.30
N LYS A 307 21.75 6.66 -13.27
CA LYS A 307 20.77 6.24 -14.26
C LYS A 307 19.81 5.22 -13.62
N VAL A 308 18.53 5.58 -13.52
CA VAL A 308 17.49 4.76 -12.89
C VAL A 308 16.48 4.30 -13.94
N GLY A 309 16.55 3.04 -14.33
CA GLY A 309 15.57 2.42 -15.23
C GLY A 309 14.36 1.85 -14.46
N PRO A 310 13.36 1.30 -15.18
CA PRO A 310 12.14 0.76 -14.60
C PRO A 310 12.40 -0.38 -13.61
N LYS A 311 13.40 -1.21 -13.87
CA LYS A 311 13.80 -2.36 -13.05
C LYS A 311 14.88 -2.04 -12.01
N SER A 312 15.43 -0.82 -12.02
CA SER A 312 16.52 -0.45 -11.10
C SER A 312 16.00 -0.34 -9.68
N PHE A 313 16.77 -0.92 -8.74
CA PHE A 313 16.59 -0.61 -7.32
C PHE A 313 17.15 0.79 -7.04
N TYR A 314 16.40 1.60 -6.35
CA TYR A 314 16.83 2.86 -5.75
C TYR A 314 16.01 3.08 -4.46
N GLN A 315 16.64 3.66 -3.43
CA GLN A 315 15.94 3.92 -2.15
C GLN A 315 14.74 4.84 -2.39
N THR A 316 13.58 4.46 -1.86
CA THR A 316 12.32 5.16 -2.13
C THR A 316 12.19 6.53 -1.46
N ASN A 317 13.07 6.88 -0.53
CA ASN A 317 13.23 8.21 0.04
C ASN A 317 14.65 8.69 -0.28
N THR A 318 14.80 9.45 -1.35
CA THR A 318 16.11 9.94 -1.84
C THR A 318 16.85 10.75 -0.80
N GLU A 319 16.16 11.68 -0.11
CA GLU A 319 16.75 12.56 0.91
C GLU A 319 17.26 11.76 2.11
N GLN A 320 16.45 10.84 2.63
CA GLN A 320 16.85 9.99 3.76
C GLN A 320 17.94 8.98 3.37
N ALA A 321 17.96 8.53 2.11
CA ALA A 321 19.02 7.66 1.61
C ALA A 321 20.37 8.38 1.62
N TYR A 322 20.41 9.64 1.21
CA TYR A 322 21.62 10.44 1.29
C TYR A 322 22.15 10.53 2.74
N HIS A 323 21.27 10.88 3.69
CA HIS A 323 21.67 10.90 5.11
C HIS A 323 22.16 9.54 5.62
N LEU A 324 21.53 8.45 5.18
CA LEU A 324 21.98 7.09 5.52
C LEU A 324 23.40 6.79 5.01
N TYR A 325 23.74 7.28 3.81
CA TYR A 325 25.06 7.03 3.22
C TYR A 325 26.16 7.93 3.80
N CYS A 326 25.80 9.01 4.48
CA CYS A 326 26.74 9.89 5.19
C CYS A 326 27.10 9.39 6.61
N VAL A 327 26.50 8.30 7.11
CA VAL A 327 26.79 7.69 8.42
C VAL A 327 27.96 6.72 8.31
#